data_aea888f7f6da8de1a191d2b5e1c77a93
#
_entry.id   aea888f7f6da8de1a191d2b5e1c77a93
#
_cell.length_a   1.000
_cell.length_b   1.000
_cell.length_c   1.000
_cell.angle_alpha   90.00
_cell.angle_beta   90.00
_cell.angle_gamma   90.00
#
_symmetry.space_group_name_H-M   'P 1'
#
loop_
_entity.id
_entity.type
_entity.pdbx_description
1 polymer ?
#
loop_
_entity_poly.entity_id
_entity_poly.type
_entity_poly.pdbx_seq_one_letter_code
_entity_poly.pdbx_strand_id
1 'polypeptide(L)'
;MFTIYSADVTGNPGNCSYPHKQVILDEASLKAAICHDYVCAEYRNSYRNGDNFIGSDCLPVDCDNDHSENPEDWITPDDVLQQFPGVTFAVHFS
;
A
#
# COMPACT_ATOMS: atom_id res chain seq x y z
N MET A 1 -8.93 2.20 -10.24
CA MET A 1 -7.55 2.39 -10.71
C MET A 1 -6.80 3.29 -9.74
N PHE A 2 -5.62 2.89 -9.34
CA PHE A 2 -4.73 3.69 -8.52
C PHE A 2 -3.27 3.34 -8.83
N THR A 3 -2.33 4.13 -8.32
CA THR A 3 -0.91 4.02 -8.65
C THR A 3 -0.08 3.79 -7.39
N ILE A 4 0.84 2.83 -7.44
CA ILE A 4 1.88 2.65 -6.44
C ILE A 4 3.26 2.72 -7.10
N TYR A 5 4.29 2.87 -6.30
CA TYR A 5 5.68 2.98 -6.77
C TYR A 5 6.51 1.94 -6.04
N SER A 6 7.09 1.01 -6.79
CA SER A 6 7.82 -0.12 -6.21
C SER A 6 9.33 0.04 -6.31
N ALA A 7 10.01 -0.62 -5.38
CA ALA A 7 11.46 -0.68 -5.30
C ALA A 7 12.01 -1.89 -6.06
N ASP A 8 13.34 -1.96 -6.14
CA ASP A 8 14.05 -3.15 -6.62
C ASP A 8 14.31 -4.17 -5.52
N VAL A 9 13.99 -3.83 -4.28
CA VAL A 9 14.28 -4.64 -3.10
C VAL A 9 12.98 -5.07 -2.40
N THR A 10 13.10 -6.07 -1.53
CA THR A 10 11.98 -6.58 -0.72
C THR A 10 12.44 -6.70 0.72
N GLY A 11 11.63 -6.13 1.64
CA GLY A 11 11.88 -6.25 3.06
C GLY A 11 13.01 -5.35 3.59
N ASN A 12 13.30 -4.24 2.93
CA ASN A 12 14.31 -3.28 3.39
C ASN A 12 13.65 -1.96 3.81
N PRO A 13 13.34 -1.77 5.10
CA PRO A 13 12.68 -0.55 5.57
C PRO A 13 13.56 0.70 5.45
N GLY A 14 14.87 0.55 5.31
CA GLY A 14 15.79 1.66 5.07
C GLY A 14 15.88 2.12 3.64
N ASN A 15 15.26 1.39 2.69
CA ASN A 15 15.25 1.80 1.29
C ASN A 15 14.41 3.05 1.08
N CYS A 16 14.90 3.99 0.29
CA CYS A 16 14.17 5.21 -0.08
C CYS A 16 13.91 5.31 -1.60
N SER A 17 14.44 4.41 -2.41
CA SER A 17 14.30 4.44 -3.86
C SER A 17 13.15 3.55 -4.33
N TYR A 18 12.20 4.15 -5.06
CA TYR A 18 11.00 3.49 -5.57
C TYR A 18 10.78 3.90 -7.02
N PRO A 19 11.63 3.40 -7.96
CA PRO A 19 11.66 3.91 -9.33
C PRO A 19 10.56 3.36 -10.25
N HIS A 20 9.82 2.34 -9.82
CA HIS A 20 8.89 1.62 -10.71
C HIS A 20 7.46 2.06 -10.48
N LYS A 21 6.92 2.87 -11.39
CA LYS A 21 5.50 3.24 -11.38
C LYS A 21 4.65 2.04 -11.78
N GLN A 22 3.71 1.66 -10.93
CA GLN A 22 2.80 0.54 -11.15
C GLN A 22 1.35 1.03 -11.12
N VAL A 23 0.64 0.93 -12.23
CA VAL A 23 -0.78 1.24 -12.29
C VAL A 23 -1.58 -0.01 -11.96
N ILE A 24 -2.41 0.08 -10.94
CA ILE A 24 -3.20 -1.05 -10.44
C ILE A 24 -4.60 -0.99 -11.06
N LEU A 25 -4.91 -1.93 -11.92
CA LEU A 25 -6.17 -2.02 -12.64
C LEU A 25 -7.06 -3.15 -12.14
N ASP A 26 -6.44 -4.22 -11.63
CA ASP A 26 -7.12 -5.45 -11.24
C ASP A 26 -6.28 -6.21 -10.20
N GLU A 27 -6.76 -7.40 -9.80
CA GLU A 27 -6.05 -8.24 -8.84
C GLU A 27 -4.69 -8.71 -9.36
N ALA A 28 -4.57 -9.03 -10.63
CA ALA A 28 -3.33 -9.50 -11.22
C ALA A 28 -2.24 -8.43 -11.20
N SER A 29 -2.58 -7.19 -11.55
CA SER A 29 -1.64 -6.06 -11.49
C SER A 29 -1.23 -5.75 -10.04
N LEU A 30 -2.16 -5.87 -9.08
CA LEU A 30 -1.83 -5.70 -7.66
C LEU A 30 -0.86 -6.77 -7.18
N LYS A 31 -1.11 -8.04 -7.47
CA LYS A 31 -0.22 -9.14 -7.07
C LYS A 31 1.19 -8.97 -7.62
N ALA A 32 1.31 -8.57 -8.86
CA ALA A 32 2.61 -8.32 -9.48
C ALA A 32 3.34 -7.13 -8.82
N ALA A 33 2.62 -6.06 -8.52
CA ALA A 33 3.20 -4.83 -7.99
C ALA A 33 3.69 -4.96 -6.55
N ILE A 34 3.04 -5.76 -5.71
CA ILE A 34 3.37 -5.91 -4.30
C ILE A 34 4.47 -6.95 -4.01
N CYS A 35 5.07 -7.53 -5.04
CA CYS A 35 6.19 -8.49 -4.88
C CYS A 35 7.46 -7.84 -4.33
N HIS A 36 7.57 -6.53 -4.42
CA HIS A 36 8.68 -5.73 -3.88
C HIS A 36 8.14 -4.70 -2.90
N ASP A 37 9.01 -4.07 -2.14
CA ASP A 37 8.60 -2.96 -1.28
C ASP A 37 8.02 -1.84 -2.13
N TYR A 38 7.01 -1.16 -1.62
CA TYR A 38 6.32 -0.10 -2.37
C TYR A 38 5.86 1.04 -1.46
N VAL A 39 5.59 2.17 -2.10
CA VAL A 39 4.93 3.34 -1.49
C VAL A 39 3.75 3.76 -2.34
N CYS A 40 2.79 4.43 -1.72
CA CYS A 40 1.56 4.89 -2.39
C CYS A 40 1.64 6.32 -2.89
N ALA A 41 2.76 7.00 -2.72
CA ALA A 41 2.96 8.38 -3.13
C ALA A 41 4.05 8.51 -4.17
N GLU A 42 3.92 9.53 -5.02
CA GLU A 42 4.95 9.92 -5.97
C GLU A 42 5.94 10.87 -5.30
N TYR A 43 7.23 10.63 -5.51
CA TYR A 43 8.33 11.45 -4.99
C TYR A 43 9.24 11.90 -6.14
N ARG A 44 9.77 13.13 -6.05
CA ARG A 44 10.79 13.60 -7.00
C ARG A 44 12.00 12.69 -6.98
N ASN A 45 12.52 12.39 -8.18
CA ASN A 45 13.66 11.48 -8.37
C ASN A 45 13.39 10.07 -7.81
N SER A 46 12.14 9.70 -7.64
CA SER A 46 11.72 8.42 -7.05
C SER A 46 12.31 8.17 -5.66
N TYR A 47 12.70 9.22 -4.95
CA TYR A 47 13.34 9.14 -3.64
C TYR A 47 12.38 9.59 -2.54
N ARG A 48 12.03 8.65 -1.66
CA ARG A 48 11.10 8.89 -0.55
C ARG A 48 11.72 9.81 0.50
N ASN A 49 11.28 11.05 0.46
CA ASN A 49 11.66 12.09 1.40
C ASN A 49 10.50 13.09 1.47
N GLY A 50 10.20 13.63 2.64
CA GLY A 50 9.11 14.58 2.81
C GLY A 50 9.22 15.79 1.89
N ASP A 51 10.42 16.28 1.63
CA ASP A 51 10.67 17.40 0.72
C ASP A 51 10.45 17.05 -0.76
N ASN A 52 10.45 15.76 -1.09
CA ASN A 52 10.28 15.26 -2.46
C ASN A 52 8.84 14.83 -2.77
N PHE A 53 7.94 14.90 -1.81
CA PHE A 53 6.55 14.48 -2.00
C PHE A 53 5.86 15.29 -3.11
N ILE A 54 5.25 14.59 -4.06
CA ILE A 54 4.49 15.21 -5.15
C ILE A 54 2.99 15.00 -4.93
N GLY A 55 2.53 13.78 -4.71
CA GLY A 55 1.13 13.49 -4.53
C GLY A 55 0.84 11.99 -4.43
N SER A 56 -0.42 11.66 -4.21
CA SER A 56 -0.89 10.28 -4.16
C SER A 56 -2.34 10.21 -4.65
N ASP A 57 -2.69 9.13 -5.33
CA ASP A 57 -4.07 8.88 -5.78
C ASP A 57 -4.78 7.80 -4.96
N CYS A 58 -4.16 7.32 -3.91
CA CYS A 58 -4.76 6.34 -3.01
C CYS A 58 -4.31 6.57 -1.56
N LEU A 59 -5.10 6.07 -0.62
CA LEU A 59 -4.80 6.15 0.80
C LEU A 59 -4.47 4.74 1.32
N PRO A 60 -3.23 4.48 1.75
CA PRO A 60 -2.91 3.22 2.40
C PRO A 60 -3.45 3.22 3.83
N VAL A 61 -4.04 2.10 4.23
CA VAL A 61 -4.49 1.86 5.60
C VAL A 61 -3.86 0.55 6.06
N ASP A 62 -3.06 0.62 7.11
CA ASP A 62 -2.42 -0.55 7.71
C ASP A 62 -3.22 -0.98 8.93
N CYS A 63 -3.70 -2.22 8.91
CA CYS A 63 -4.45 -2.80 10.02
C CYS A 63 -3.58 -3.87 10.67
N ASP A 64 -3.05 -3.54 11.85
CA ASP A 64 -2.24 -4.43 12.64
C ASP A 64 -3.10 -5.10 13.71
N ASN A 65 -3.14 -6.43 13.71
CA ASN A 65 -3.95 -7.23 14.61
C ASN A 65 -3.17 -7.78 15.81
N ASP A 66 -2.03 -7.19 16.14
CA ASP A 66 -1.17 -7.59 17.26
C ASP A 66 -1.80 -7.31 18.64
N HIS A 67 -2.88 -6.53 18.69
CA HIS A 67 -3.55 -6.16 19.94
C HIS A 67 -4.24 -7.35 20.64
N SER A 68 -4.46 -8.45 19.94
CA SER A 68 -5.11 -9.64 20.50
C SER A 68 -4.67 -10.91 19.78
N GLU A 69 -4.53 -12.01 20.54
CA GLU A 69 -4.33 -13.36 20.00
C GLU A 69 -5.67 -13.99 19.57
N ASN A 70 -6.80 -13.41 19.95
CA ASN A 70 -8.11 -13.92 19.60
C ASN A 70 -8.55 -13.36 18.23
N PRO A 71 -8.73 -14.22 17.21
CA PRO A 71 -9.16 -13.78 15.88
C PRO A 71 -10.49 -13.02 15.84
N GLU A 72 -11.35 -13.21 16.83
CA GLU A 72 -12.62 -12.47 16.93
C GLU A 72 -12.42 -10.97 17.17
N ASP A 73 -11.29 -10.58 17.74
CA ASP A 73 -10.94 -9.19 18.02
C ASP A 73 -10.21 -8.52 16.85
N TRP A 74 -9.91 -9.25 15.79
CA TRP A 74 -9.15 -8.76 14.66
C TRP A 74 -10.01 -7.91 13.73
N ILE A 75 -9.40 -6.87 13.18
CA ILE A 75 -10.00 -6.06 12.13
C ILE A 75 -9.96 -6.86 10.83
N THR A 76 -11.13 -7.01 10.22
CA THR A 76 -11.29 -7.75 8.96
C THR A 76 -11.53 -6.79 7.78
N PRO A 77 -11.38 -7.24 6.52
CA PRO A 77 -11.78 -6.43 5.36
C PRO A 77 -13.23 -5.94 5.43
N ASP A 78 -14.15 -6.75 5.96
CA ASP A 78 -15.55 -6.35 6.13
C ASP A 78 -15.71 -5.20 7.12
N ASP A 79 -14.93 -5.18 8.20
CA ASP A 79 -14.92 -4.08 9.18
C ASP A 79 -14.51 -2.77 8.51
N VAL A 80 -13.49 -2.82 7.65
CA VAL A 80 -13.01 -1.65 6.89
C VAL A 80 -14.08 -1.15 5.94
N LEU A 81 -14.75 -2.05 5.21
CA LEU A 81 -15.83 -1.70 4.29
C LEU A 81 -16.99 -1.02 5.00
N GLN A 82 -17.33 -1.44 6.23
CA GLN A 82 -18.39 -0.84 7.01
C GLN A 82 -18.05 0.58 7.47
N GLN A 83 -16.78 0.85 7.76
CA GLN A 83 -16.32 2.17 8.20
C GLN A 83 -16.24 3.18 7.05
N PHE A 84 -16.04 2.72 5.82
CA PHE A 84 -15.86 3.57 4.65
C PHE A 84 -16.82 3.18 3.52
N PRO A 85 -18.15 3.35 3.71
CA PRO A 85 -19.12 2.97 2.70
C PRO A 85 -18.95 3.81 1.42
N GLY A 86 -19.07 3.18 0.28
CA GLY A 86 -18.96 3.86 -1.01
C GLY A 86 -17.53 4.07 -1.50
N VAL A 87 -16.52 3.59 -0.78
CA VAL A 87 -15.10 3.66 -1.18
C VAL A 87 -14.70 2.36 -1.84
N THR A 88 -13.90 2.45 -2.92
CA THR A 88 -13.31 1.28 -3.56
C THR A 88 -12.03 0.88 -2.84
N PHE A 89 -11.90 -0.40 -2.52
CA PHE A 89 -10.75 -0.94 -1.80
C PHE A 89 -9.99 -1.97 -2.62
N ALA A 90 -8.67 -2.00 -2.38
CA ALA A 90 -7.84 -3.15 -2.65
C ALA A 90 -7.23 -3.61 -1.31
N VAL A 91 -7.25 -4.90 -1.05
CA VAL A 91 -6.80 -5.47 0.23
C VAL A 91 -5.79 -6.59 -0.05
N HIS A 92 -4.70 -6.59 0.68
CA HIS A 92 -3.76 -7.71 0.68
C HIS A 92 -3.20 -7.94 2.09
N PHE A 93 -2.71 -9.14 2.34
CA PHE A 93 -2.02 -9.50 3.56
C PHE A 93 -0.50 -9.46 3.31
N SER A 94 0.19 -8.92 4.27
CA SER A 94 1.66 -8.86 4.23
C SER A 94 2.31 -10.03 4.98
#